data_9a01ecc1a0cbabc0a8bc18f32ed23d5d
#
_entry.id   9a01ecc1a0cbabc0a8bc18f32ed23d5d
#
_cell.length_a   1.000
_cell.length_b   1.000
_cell.length_c   1.000
_cell.angle_alpha   90.00
_cell.angle_beta   90.00
_cell.angle_gamma   90.00
#
_symmetry.space_group_name_H-M   'P 1'
#
loop_
_entity.id
_entity.type
_entity.pdbx_description
1 polymer ?
#
loop_
_entity_poly.entity_id
_entity_poly.type
_entity_poly.pdbx_seq_one_letter_code
_entity_poly.pdbx_strand_id
1 'polypeptide(L)'
;MDELNEKIATYLSHVMPAAVGLEVANVSRIHGGASRETFRFSATWKEDGESRSRALILRRDPVASLIDTDRDVEFKAYQAFHPTGLPVPEPLFLETESKWLERPFFVMEQIEGCLAASPFAADPYGPLAEKVGEQFWRHLGTIAKQDPADIGFMQTSDYPALTSCWKTALDYWEGEIDGDTLCPQPIVKGAIRWLRRNPPPPPAHVKVVHGDYRTGNFLYNEDGDIQAILDWEMCHLGDPLEDVAWAIDPLWGFNDPRPGSMIDRDRALALWSEHSGLELDPTALRWWEVFSAVKGLAIWISAAKEYDAGTNVDPILAFSSWYCTDFHNRQLVGWMQDLIAAEERS
;
A
#
# COMPACT_ATOMS: atom_id res chain seq x y z
N MET A 1 28.69 4.97 0.99
CA MET A 1 28.27 3.54 1.11
C MET A 1 29.01 2.88 2.27
N ASP A 2 30.35 3.00 2.38
CA ASP A 2 31.13 2.39 3.47
C ASP A 2 30.67 2.87 4.86
N GLU A 3 30.41 4.17 5.01
CA GLU A 3 29.89 4.74 6.25
C GLU A 3 28.51 4.19 6.64
N LEU A 4 27.62 3.95 5.66
CA LEU A 4 26.30 3.36 5.92
C LEU A 4 26.42 1.90 6.34
N ASN A 5 27.33 1.12 5.71
CA ASN A 5 27.62 -0.26 6.09
C ASN A 5 28.06 -0.35 7.57
N GLU A 6 28.98 0.52 7.97
CA GLU A 6 29.49 0.57 9.36
C GLU A 6 28.40 0.95 10.37
N LYS A 7 27.54 1.93 10.03
CA LYS A 7 26.41 2.33 10.87
C LYS A 7 25.40 1.18 11.04
N ILE A 8 25.04 0.50 9.94
CA ILE A 8 24.11 -0.66 9.99
C ILE A 8 24.74 -1.79 10.82
N ALA A 9 26.03 -2.12 10.62
CA ALA A 9 26.70 -3.16 11.39
C ALA A 9 26.74 -2.83 12.89
N THR A 10 26.99 -1.56 13.24
CA THR A 10 26.98 -1.09 14.62
C THR A 10 25.60 -1.24 15.26
N TYR A 11 24.54 -0.85 14.55
CA TYR A 11 23.16 -1.01 15.01
C TYR A 11 22.79 -2.48 15.20
N LEU A 12 23.05 -3.33 14.19
CA LEU A 12 22.74 -4.76 14.28
C LEU A 12 23.50 -5.44 15.41
N SER A 13 24.78 -5.09 15.65
CA SER A 13 25.55 -5.59 16.79
C SER A 13 24.94 -5.18 18.14
N HIS A 14 24.27 -4.05 18.22
CA HIS A 14 23.55 -3.60 19.41
C HIS A 14 22.27 -4.41 19.66
N VAL A 15 21.46 -4.63 18.61
CA VAL A 15 20.16 -5.33 18.75
C VAL A 15 20.27 -6.85 18.69
N MET A 16 21.44 -7.37 18.26
CA MET A 16 21.74 -8.80 18.17
C MET A 16 22.97 -9.14 19.05
N PRO A 17 22.90 -9.03 20.38
CA PRO A 17 24.07 -9.19 21.26
C PRO A 17 24.71 -10.61 21.24
N ALA A 18 23.95 -11.61 20.78
CA ALA A 18 24.47 -12.99 20.62
C ALA A 18 25.24 -13.18 19.30
N ALA A 19 25.14 -12.24 18.34
CA ALA A 19 25.84 -12.31 17.07
C ALA A 19 27.34 -11.94 17.23
N VAL A 20 28.20 -12.88 16.99
CA VAL A 20 29.68 -12.69 17.10
C VAL A 20 30.26 -12.48 15.70
N GLY A 21 31.07 -11.43 15.51
CA GLY A 21 31.74 -11.14 14.24
C GLY A 21 30.71 -10.76 13.15
N LEU A 22 29.76 -9.92 13.51
CA LEU A 22 28.72 -9.45 12.59
C LEU A 22 29.35 -8.55 11.52
N GLU A 23 29.13 -8.91 10.28
CA GLU A 23 29.55 -8.17 9.09
C GLU A 23 28.34 -7.84 8.22
N VAL A 24 28.32 -6.60 7.69
CA VAL A 24 27.30 -6.11 6.73
C VAL A 24 27.96 -5.88 5.38
N ALA A 25 27.36 -6.39 4.33
CA ALA A 25 27.86 -6.29 2.97
C ALA A 25 26.75 -6.02 1.96
N ASN A 26 27.13 -5.68 0.73
CA ASN A 26 26.23 -5.51 -0.43
C ASN A 26 25.13 -4.46 -0.23
N VAL A 27 25.38 -3.44 0.61
CA VAL A 27 24.40 -2.36 0.81
C VAL A 27 24.18 -1.61 -0.50
N SER A 28 22.96 -1.61 -0.97
CA SER A 28 22.58 -0.89 -2.18
C SER A 28 21.17 -0.33 -2.05
N ARG A 29 20.97 0.91 -2.55
CA ARG A 29 19.65 1.55 -2.56
C ARG A 29 18.78 0.90 -3.63
N ILE A 30 17.53 0.60 -3.27
CA ILE A 30 16.47 0.23 -4.19
C ILE A 30 15.77 1.52 -4.60
N HIS A 31 15.75 1.80 -5.90
CA HIS A 31 15.04 2.95 -6.46
C HIS A 31 13.62 2.53 -6.86
N GLY A 32 12.64 3.44 -6.72
CA GLY A 32 11.26 3.21 -7.15
C GLY A 32 10.18 3.35 -6.06
N GLY A 33 10.56 3.65 -4.81
CA GLY A 33 9.63 4.08 -3.77
C GLY A 33 9.69 5.59 -3.57
N ALA A 34 8.54 6.28 -3.59
CA ALA A 34 8.49 7.74 -3.43
C ALA A 34 8.51 8.19 -1.98
N SER A 35 8.10 7.31 -1.05
CA SER A 35 7.83 7.65 0.35
C SER A 35 8.94 7.29 1.33
N ARG A 36 9.78 6.26 1.03
CA ARG A 36 10.88 5.84 1.94
C ARG A 36 12.16 5.53 1.20
N GLU A 37 13.29 5.76 1.87
CA GLU A 37 14.58 5.27 1.39
C GLU A 37 14.73 3.78 1.72
N THR A 38 14.73 2.94 0.69
CA THR A 38 14.85 1.49 0.83
C THR A 38 16.24 1.02 0.42
N PHE A 39 16.87 0.26 1.30
CA PHE A 39 18.17 -0.36 1.05
C PHE A 39 18.10 -1.86 1.24
N ARG A 40 18.71 -2.62 0.36
CA ARG A 40 18.99 -4.05 0.56
C ARG A 40 20.42 -4.23 1.01
N PHE A 41 20.66 -5.25 1.85
CA PHE A 41 22.00 -5.62 2.30
C PHE A 41 22.01 -7.07 2.78
N SER A 42 23.21 -7.64 2.95
CA SER A 42 23.41 -8.94 3.59
C SER A 42 24.12 -8.77 4.93
N ALA A 43 23.70 -9.55 5.93
CA ALA A 43 24.36 -9.65 7.22
C ALA A 43 24.83 -11.08 7.45
N THR A 44 26.08 -11.25 7.95
CA THR A 44 26.65 -12.53 8.33
C THR A 44 27.19 -12.45 9.74
N TRP A 45 27.03 -13.51 10.54
CA TRP A 45 27.51 -13.59 11.91
C TRP A 45 27.67 -15.04 12.35
N LYS A 46 28.24 -15.23 13.52
CA LYS A 46 28.23 -16.52 14.21
C LYS A 46 27.32 -16.45 15.42
N GLU A 47 26.51 -17.49 15.60
CA GLU A 47 25.63 -17.66 16.74
C GLU A 47 25.72 -19.13 17.17
N ASP A 48 25.97 -19.37 18.45
CA ASP A 48 26.21 -20.72 19.02
C ASP A 48 27.30 -21.52 18.27
N GLY A 49 28.28 -20.82 17.69
CA GLY A 49 29.39 -21.42 16.93
C GLY A 49 29.07 -21.73 15.47
N GLU A 50 27.80 -21.56 15.02
CA GLU A 50 27.36 -21.73 13.64
C GLU A 50 27.41 -20.42 12.87
N SER A 51 27.74 -20.48 11.58
CA SER A 51 27.67 -19.32 10.68
C SER A 51 26.24 -19.11 10.24
N ARG A 52 25.77 -17.89 10.37
CA ARG A 52 24.44 -17.43 9.91
C ARG A 52 24.60 -16.36 8.83
N SER A 53 23.66 -16.32 7.91
CA SER A 53 23.56 -15.29 6.86
C SER A 53 22.12 -14.96 6.61
N ARG A 54 21.79 -13.66 6.45
CA ARG A 54 20.45 -13.20 6.05
C ARG A 54 20.56 -12.08 5.03
N ALA A 55 19.68 -12.11 4.04
CA ALA A 55 19.39 -10.99 3.16
C ALA A 55 18.30 -10.12 3.81
N LEU A 56 18.53 -8.82 3.89
CA LEU A 56 17.71 -7.90 4.67
C LEU A 56 17.37 -6.64 3.88
N ILE A 57 16.23 -6.05 4.23
CA ILE A 57 15.78 -4.73 3.77
C ILE A 57 15.78 -3.77 4.95
N LEU A 58 16.32 -2.58 4.74
CA LEU A 58 16.21 -1.43 5.62
C LEU A 58 15.31 -0.40 4.95
N ARG A 59 14.23 0.00 5.63
CA ARG A 59 13.36 1.11 5.22
C ARG A 59 13.56 2.27 6.19
N ARG A 60 14.13 3.36 5.68
CA ARG A 60 14.46 4.56 6.47
C ARG A 60 13.58 5.73 6.03
N ASP A 61 13.16 6.56 6.98
CA ASP A 61 12.38 7.75 6.69
C ASP A 61 13.14 8.67 5.74
N PRO A 62 12.49 9.27 4.74
CA PRO A 62 13.11 10.22 3.83
C PRO A 62 13.37 11.57 4.54
N VAL A 63 14.04 12.47 3.86
CA VAL A 63 14.18 13.87 4.31
C VAL A 63 12.84 14.60 4.16
N ALA A 64 12.07 14.27 3.12
CA ALA A 64 10.72 14.74 2.87
C ALA A 64 9.89 13.54 2.38
N SER A 65 8.64 13.41 2.84
CA SER A 65 7.72 12.33 2.47
C SER A 65 6.59 12.87 1.61
N LEU A 66 6.19 12.11 0.60
CA LEU A 66 5.03 12.41 -0.26
C LEU A 66 3.72 12.38 0.54
N ILE A 67 3.62 11.45 1.49
CA ILE A 67 2.49 11.28 2.39
C ILE A 67 3.07 11.14 3.79
N ASP A 68 2.51 11.84 4.77
CA ASP A 68 2.90 11.69 6.17
C ASP A 68 2.34 10.35 6.70
N THR A 69 3.15 9.31 6.61
CA THR A 69 2.80 7.95 7.01
C THR A 69 3.55 7.54 8.27
N ASP A 70 2.81 6.95 9.22
CA ASP A 70 3.41 6.45 10.46
C ASP A 70 4.16 5.13 10.19
N ARG A 71 5.50 5.18 10.24
CA ARG A 71 6.38 4.01 10.13
C ARG A 71 6.03 2.92 11.15
N ASP A 72 5.60 3.31 12.35
CA ASP A 72 5.25 2.37 13.40
C ASP A 72 4.01 1.56 13.02
N VAL A 73 3.07 2.18 12.30
CA VAL A 73 1.88 1.50 11.76
C VAL A 73 2.29 0.49 10.69
N GLU A 74 3.16 0.87 9.76
CA GLU A 74 3.68 -0.04 8.73
C GLU A 74 4.38 -1.27 9.35
N PHE A 75 5.30 -1.05 10.29
CA PHE A 75 6.00 -2.13 10.97
C PHE A 75 5.05 -3.03 11.76
N LYS A 76 4.08 -2.45 12.48
CA LYS A 76 3.04 -3.18 13.21
C LYS A 76 2.15 -4.01 12.30
N ALA A 77 1.86 -3.54 11.08
CA ALA A 77 1.10 -4.32 10.10
C ALA A 77 1.86 -5.60 9.72
N TYR A 78 3.16 -5.50 9.39
CA TYR A 78 3.99 -6.68 9.14
C TYR A 78 4.01 -7.62 10.36
N GLN A 79 4.18 -7.10 11.59
CA GLN A 79 4.18 -7.91 12.80
C GLN A 79 2.85 -8.64 13.04
N ALA A 80 1.74 -7.97 12.76
CA ALA A 80 0.40 -8.53 12.95
C ALA A 80 0.08 -9.62 11.92
N PHE A 81 0.45 -9.40 10.65
CA PHE A 81 0.12 -10.33 9.57
C PHE A 81 1.10 -11.48 9.39
N HIS A 82 2.38 -11.33 9.73
CA HIS A 82 3.38 -12.40 9.56
C HIS A 82 2.97 -13.72 10.23
N PRO A 83 2.45 -13.76 11.49
CA PRO A 83 2.03 -14.99 12.13
C PRO A 83 0.75 -15.61 11.56
N THR A 84 -0.02 -14.89 10.74
CA THR A 84 -1.31 -15.37 10.21
C THR A 84 -1.16 -16.31 9.02
N GLY A 85 0.05 -16.44 8.47
CA GLY A 85 0.33 -17.19 7.25
C GLY A 85 0.04 -16.40 5.97
N LEU A 86 -0.32 -15.11 6.06
CA LEU A 86 -0.31 -14.20 4.92
C LEU A 86 1.15 -14.01 4.47
N PRO A 87 1.47 -14.09 3.17
CA PRO A 87 2.83 -13.87 2.70
C PRO A 87 3.22 -12.39 2.89
N VAL A 88 3.97 -12.13 3.95
CA VAL A 88 4.57 -10.83 4.24
C VAL A 88 6.00 -11.05 4.75
N PRO A 89 6.95 -10.14 4.48
CA PRO A 89 8.30 -10.24 5.02
C PRO A 89 8.30 -10.27 6.55
N GLU A 90 9.23 -11.03 7.15
CA GLU A 90 9.44 -11.03 8.61
C GLU A 90 9.94 -9.65 9.06
N PRO A 91 9.20 -8.91 9.91
CA PRO A 91 9.69 -7.68 10.52
C PRO A 91 10.63 -8.01 11.67
N LEU A 92 11.83 -7.44 11.66
CA LEU A 92 12.89 -7.81 12.62
C LEU A 92 13.12 -6.74 13.68
N PHE A 93 13.38 -5.52 13.28
CA PHE A 93 13.78 -4.46 14.19
C PHE A 93 13.12 -3.13 13.78
N LEU A 94 12.51 -2.45 14.74
CA LEU A 94 12.01 -1.09 14.60
C LEU A 94 12.89 -0.15 15.44
N GLU A 95 13.39 0.93 14.83
CA GLU A 95 14.17 1.94 15.50
C GLU A 95 13.57 3.33 15.30
N THR A 96 13.17 3.95 16.40
CA THR A 96 12.52 5.25 16.40
C THR A 96 13.46 6.41 16.67
N GLU A 97 14.68 6.12 17.16
CA GLU A 97 15.68 7.12 17.47
C GLU A 97 16.59 7.42 16.27
N SER A 98 16.85 8.69 16.02
CA SER A 98 17.72 9.13 14.92
C SER A 98 19.21 8.89 15.14
N LYS A 99 19.62 8.48 16.35
CA LYS A 99 21.05 8.35 16.73
C LYS A 99 21.85 7.34 15.91
N TRP A 100 21.18 6.31 15.34
CA TRP A 100 21.87 5.22 14.63
C TRP A 100 22.11 5.54 13.16
N LEU A 101 21.06 5.90 12.44
CA LEU A 101 21.09 6.16 10.99
C LEU A 101 20.58 7.56 10.65
N GLU A 102 20.71 8.53 11.57
CA GLU A 102 20.29 9.95 11.43
C GLU A 102 18.79 10.16 11.35
N ARG A 103 18.06 9.12 11.04
CA ARG A 103 16.58 9.11 10.91
C ARG A 103 16.05 7.76 11.38
N PRO A 104 14.82 7.71 11.85
CA PRO A 104 14.15 6.46 12.20
C PRO A 104 14.06 5.50 11.00
N PHE A 105 14.02 4.20 11.30
CA PHE A 105 14.00 3.13 10.29
C PHE A 105 13.46 1.83 10.87
N PHE A 106 13.20 0.86 10.00
CA PHE A 106 13.04 -0.53 10.39
C PHE A 106 13.79 -1.48 9.47
N VAL A 107 14.02 -2.68 9.98
CA VAL A 107 14.68 -3.77 9.26
C VAL A 107 13.72 -4.95 9.15
N MET A 108 13.63 -5.52 7.96
CA MET A 108 12.84 -6.71 7.68
C MET A 108 13.58 -7.68 6.77
N GLU A 109 13.05 -8.87 6.62
CA GLU A 109 13.54 -9.87 5.68
C GLU A 109 13.52 -9.35 4.23
N GLN A 110 14.53 -9.69 3.44
CA GLN A 110 14.49 -9.55 1.98
C GLN A 110 13.94 -10.83 1.37
N ILE A 111 12.87 -10.73 0.62
CA ILE A 111 12.36 -11.83 -0.20
C ILE A 111 13.15 -11.87 -1.50
N GLU A 112 13.90 -12.93 -1.70
CA GLU A 112 14.79 -13.11 -2.85
C GLU A 112 14.15 -13.98 -3.95
N GLY A 113 14.67 -13.90 -5.18
CA GLY A 113 14.22 -14.73 -6.30
C GLY A 113 12.82 -14.40 -6.81
N CYS A 114 12.32 -13.19 -6.53
CA CYS A 114 10.98 -12.77 -6.89
C CYS A 114 10.97 -11.55 -7.83
N LEU A 115 9.86 -11.37 -8.50
CA LEU A 115 9.58 -10.29 -9.42
C LEU A 115 8.48 -9.38 -8.87
N ALA A 116 8.55 -8.09 -9.20
CA ALA A 116 7.45 -7.14 -9.05
C ALA A 116 6.93 -6.75 -10.44
N ALA A 117 5.62 -6.73 -10.61
CA ALA A 117 5.02 -6.28 -11.86
C ALA A 117 4.86 -4.75 -11.87
N SER A 118 5.06 -4.15 -13.05
CA SER A 118 4.71 -2.74 -13.25
C SER A 118 3.23 -2.62 -13.64
N PRO A 119 2.43 -1.76 -12.98
CA PRO A 119 1.04 -1.53 -13.37
C PRO A 119 0.90 -0.88 -14.75
N PHE A 120 2.00 -0.34 -15.30
CA PHE A 120 2.03 0.30 -16.61
C PHE A 120 2.61 -0.60 -17.72
N ALA A 121 2.89 -1.88 -17.42
CA ALA A 121 3.27 -2.85 -18.44
C ALA A 121 2.02 -3.34 -19.19
N ALA A 122 2.15 -3.58 -20.49
CA ALA A 122 1.03 -4.04 -21.34
C ALA A 122 0.53 -5.45 -20.97
N ASP A 123 1.41 -6.32 -20.48
CA ASP A 123 1.10 -7.68 -20.03
C ASP A 123 2.06 -8.02 -18.89
N PRO A 124 1.76 -7.55 -17.67
CA PRO A 124 2.71 -7.63 -16.55
C PRO A 124 2.96 -9.05 -16.05
N TYR A 125 2.05 -9.98 -16.29
CA TYR A 125 2.11 -11.35 -15.75
C TYR A 125 2.18 -12.43 -16.84
N GLY A 126 1.88 -12.11 -18.09
CA GLY A 126 1.86 -13.09 -19.19
C GLY A 126 0.98 -14.30 -18.87
N PRO A 127 1.50 -15.53 -19.06
CA PRO A 127 0.72 -16.74 -18.80
C PRO A 127 0.42 -17.00 -17.32
N LEU A 128 1.01 -16.24 -16.39
CA LEU A 128 0.80 -16.37 -14.94
C LEU A 128 -0.36 -15.52 -14.43
N ALA A 129 -0.97 -14.68 -15.27
CA ALA A 129 -2.00 -13.72 -14.87
C ALA A 129 -3.15 -14.33 -14.06
N GLU A 130 -3.68 -15.47 -14.48
CA GLU A 130 -4.76 -16.16 -13.77
C GLU A 130 -4.31 -16.66 -12.40
N LYS A 131 -3.17 -17.34 -12.32
CA LYS A 131 -2.64 -17.90 -11.07
C LYS A 131 -2.30 -16.80 -10.06
N VAL A 132 -1.62 -15.75 -10.50
CA VAL A 132 -1.30 -14.59 -9.66
C VAL A 132 -2.58 -13.88 -9.20
N GLY A 133 -3.52 -13.67 -10.12
CA GLY A 133 -4.78 -12.98 -9.83
C GLY A 133 -5.64 -13.72 -8.80
N GLU A 134 -5.77 -15.05 -8.92
CA GLU A 134 -6.51 -15.81 -7.91
C GLU A 134 -5.88 -15.69 -6.52
N GLN A 135 -4.56 -15.77 -6.42
CA GLN A 135 -3.87 -15.59 -5.13
C GLN A 135 -4.01 -14.16 -4.59
N PHE A 136 -3.84 -13.16 -5.46
CA PHE A 136 -3.99 -11.74 -5.10
C PHE A 136 -5.33 -11.49 -4.42
N TRP A 137 -6.45 -11.93 -5.01
CA TRP A 137 -7.78 -11.72 -4.47
C TRP A 137 -8.09 -12.58 -3.23
N ARG A 138 -7.54 -13.80 -3.15
CA ARG A 138 -7.62 -14.62 -1.93
C ARG A 138 -6.88 -13.97 -0.77
N HIS A 139 -5.70 -13.41 -1.02
CA HIS A 139 -4.94 -12.72 0.03
C HIS A 139 -5.63 -11.45 0.51
N LEU A 140 -6.23 -10.66 -0.39
CA LEU A 140 -7.03 -9.51 0.02
C LEU A 140 -8.23 -9.92 0.88
N GLY A 141 -8.92 -11.00 0.50
CA GLY A 141 -9.96 -11.59 1.35
C GLY A 141 -9.43 -12.07 2.71
N THR A 142 -8.23 -12.65 2.74
CA THR A 142 -7.58 -13.09 3.99
C THR A 142 -7.24 -11.90 4.90
N ILE A 143 -6.80 -10.77 4.36
CA ILE A 143 -6.59 -9.53 5.12
C ILE A 143 -7.91 -9.07 5.75
N ALA A 144 -8.96 -8.95 4.94
CA ALA A 144 -10.28 -8.52 5.41
C ALA A 144 -10.96 -9.49 6.40
N LYS A 145 -10.57 -10.76 6.39
CA LYS A 145 -11.07 -11.77 7.34
C LYS A 145 -10.56 -11.53 8.76
N GLN A 146 -9.33 -11.06 8.93
CA GLN A 146 -8.72 -10.90 10.25
C GLN A 146 -9.48 -9.87 11.10
N ASP A 147 -9.59 -10.16 12.40
CA ASP A 147 -9.97 -9.13 13.37
C ASP A 147 -8.70 -8.38 13.81
N PRO A 148 -8.65 -7.04 13.70
CA PRO A 148 -7.46 -6.28 14.04
C PRO A 148 -6.98 -6.46 15.48
N ALA A 149 -7.90 -6.69 16.43
CA ALA A 149 -7.54 -6.93 17.84
C ALA A 149 -6.95 -8.34 18.03
N ASP A 150 -7.52 -9.36 17.36
CA ASP A 150 -7.05 -10.75 17.46
C ASP A 150 -5.62 -10.93 16.94
N ILE A 151 -5.25 -10.20 15.88
CA ILE A 151 -3.89 -10.21 15.33
C ILE A 151 -2.96 -9.21 16.03
N GLY A 152 -3.44 -8.46 17.02
CA GLY A 152 -2.65 -7.50 17.79
C GLY A 152 -2.23 -6.25 17.02
N PHE A 153 -2.92 -5.91 15.93
CA PHE A 153 -2.59 -4.73 15.14
C PHE A 153 -2.94 -3.44 15.87
N MET A 154 -4.17 -3.33 16.38
CA MET A 154 -4.66 -2.18 17.12
C MET A 154 -5.61 -2.59 18.24
N GLN A 155 -5.78 -1.71 19.25
CA GLN A 155 -6.76 -1.95 20.29
C GLN A 155 -8.18 -1.62 19.80
N THR A 156 -9.17 -2.30 20.33
CA THR A 156 -10.58 -2.06 19.96
C THR A 156 -11.03 -0.61 20.23
N SER A 157 -10.39 0.08 21.19
CA SER A 157 -10.65 1.51 21.48
C SER A 157 -10.29 2.44 20.32
N ASP A 158 -9.43 1.99 19.40
CA ASP A 158 -8.93 2.80 18.28
C ASP A 158 -9.79 2.63 17.03
N TYR A 159 -10.81 1.77 17.09
CA TYR A 159 -11.68 1.51 15.94
C TYR A 159 -12.57 2.73 15.64
N PRO A 160 -12.61 3.19 14.38
CA PRO A 160 -13.60 4.17 13.97
C PRO A 160 -15.02 3.61 14.15
N ALA A 161 -15.98 4.47 14.38
CA ALA A 161 -17.37 4.04 14.39
C ALA A 161 -17.78 3.54 12.98
N LEU A 162 -18.48 2.42 12.88
CA LEU A 162 -18.91 1.82 11.61
C LEU A 162 -19.59 2.83 10.68
N THR A 163 -20.41 3.72 11.24
CA THR A 163 -21.14 4.75 10.49
C THR A 163 -20.27 5.91 10.01
N SER A 164 -19.00 5.99 10.44
CA SER A 164 -18.10 7.10 10.11
C SER A 164 -16.81 6.68 9.39
N CYS A 165 -16.59 5.39 9.11
CA CYS A 165 -15.40 4.93 8.39
C CYS A 165 -15.19 5.71 7.08
N TRP A 166 -16.23 5.78 6.25
CA TRP A 166 -16.20 6.53 5.00
C TRP A 166 -15.85 8.02 5.18
N LYS A 167 -16.40 8.61 6.25
CA LYS A 167 -16.18 10.04 6.51
C LYS A 167 -14.74 10.30 6.94
N THR A 168 -14.19 9.47 7.80
CA THR A 168 -12.80 9.58 8.27
C THR A 168 -11.83 9.49 7.08
N ALA A 169 -12.02 8.50 6.21
CA ALA A 169 -11.22 8.33 5.01
C ALA A 169 -11.36 9.53 4.05
N LEU A 170 -12.60 9.99 3.79
CA LEU A 170 -12.84 11.11 2.89
C LEU A 170 -12.32 12.44 3.44
N ASP A 171 -12.45 12.69 4.75
CA ASP A 171 -11.94 13.91 5.39
C ASP A 171 -10.41 13.98 5.30
N TYR A 172 -9.73 12.86 5.51
CA TYR A 172 -8.27 12.77 5.37
C TYR A 172 -7.82 13.16 3.96
N TRP A 173 -8.33 12.49 2.94
CA TRP A 173 -7.91 12.75 1.56
C TRP A 173 -8.39 14.10 1.01
N GLU A 174 -9.54 14.61 1.46
CA GLU A 174 -9.94 15.99 1.15
C GLU A 174 -8.98 17.00 1.75
N GLY A 175 -8.49 16.74 2.98
CA GLY A 175 -7.49 17.56 3.64
C GLY A 175 -6.16 17.61 2.86
N GLU A 176 -5.68 16.46 2.36
CA GLU A 176 -4.48 16.38 1.52
C GLU A 176 -4.66 17.19 0.22
N ILE A 177 -5.81 17.04 -0.46
CA ILE A 177 -6.11 17.85 -1.65
C ILE A 177 -6.09 19.34 -1.33
N ASP A 178 -6.69 19.78 -0.23
CA ASP A 178 -6.77 21.19 0.14
C ASP A 178 -5.42 21.77 0.54
N GLY A 179 -4.57 20.96 1.17
CA GLY A 179 -3.22 21.36 1.61
C GLY A 179 -2.19 21.39 0.48
N ASP A 180 -2.38 20.55 -0.56
CA ASP A 180 -1.35 20.31 -1.56
C ASP A 180 -1.66 20.86 -2.95
N THR A 181 -2.89 21.31 -3.18
CA THR A 181 -3.30 21.76 -4.52
C THR A 181 -2.55 23.01 -4.96
N LEU A 182 -2.00 22.97 -6.18
CA LEU A 182 -1.33 24.09 -6.85
C LEU A 182 -2.28 24.90 -7.76
N CYS A 183 -3.49 24.36 -8.02
CA CYS A 183 -4.48 25.00 -8.89
C CYS A 183 -5.90 24.50 -8.56
N PRO A 184 -6.97 25.19 -9.02
CA PRO A 184 -8.34 24.75 -8.78
C PRO A 184 -8.63 23.34 -9.27
N GLN A 185 -9.29 22.53 -8.45
CA GLN A 185 -9.61 21.12 -8.69
C GLN A 185 -11.15 20.89 -8.77
N PRO A 186 -11.86 21.42 -9.78
CA PRO A 186 -13.32 21.42 -9.80
C PRO A 186 -13.94 20.02 -9.93
N ILE A 187 -13.26 19.08 -10.63
CA ILE A 187 -13.76 17.72 -10.86
C ILE A 187 -13.75 16.95 -9.54
N VAL A 188 -12.60 16.84 -8.87
CA VAL A 188 -12.49 16.10 -7.61
C VAL A 188 -13.35 16.74 -6.52
N LYS A 189 -13.45 18.07 -6.45
CA LYS A 189 -14.35 18.75 -5.50
C LYS A 189 -15.83 18.49 -5.81
N GLY A 190 -16.18 18.26 -7.08
CA GLY A 190 -17.50 17.79 -7.49
C GLY A 190 -17.80 16.39 -6.98
N ALA A 191 -16.85 15.46 -7.16
CA ALA A 191 -16.95 14.08 -6.67
C ALA A 191 -17.04 14.01 -5.14
N ILE A 192 -16.22 14.78 -4.41
CA ILE A 192 -16.28 14.86 -2.94
C ILE A 192 -17.66 15.32 -2.47
N ARG A 193 -18.25 16.34 -3.11
CA ARG A 193 -19.62 16.79 -2.77
C ARG A 193 -20.66 15.70 -3.00
N TRP A 194 -20.52 14.91 -4.06
CA TRP A 194 -21.39 13.77 -4.31
C TRP A 194 -21.22 12.69 -3.24
N LEU A 195 -20.00 12.29 -2.94
CA LEU A 195 -19.68 11.29 -1.90
C LEU A 195 -20.28 11.68 -0.54
N ARG A 196 -20.19 12.94 -0.15
CA ARG A 196 -20.75 13.42 1.12
C ARG A 196 -22.27 13.41 1.17
N ARG A 197 -22.94 13.60 0.03
CA ARG A 197 -24.40 13.58 -0.07
C ARG A 197 -24.98 12.17 -0.14
N ASN A 198 -24.18 11.21 -0.58
CA ASN A 198 -24.56 9.83 -0.81
C ASN A 198 -23.70 8.87 0.02
N PRO A 199 -23.69 8.96 1.36
CA PRO A 199 -22.83 8.10 2.18
C PRO A 199 -23.16 6.62 1.93
N PRO A 200 -22.14 5.74 1.94
CA PRO A 200 -22.37 4.32 1.73
C PRO A 200 -23.05 3.70 2.96
N PRO A 201 -23.73 2.56 2.80
CA PRO A 201 -24.10 1.72 3.93
C PRO A 201 -22.87 1.44 4.82
N PRO A 202 -23.02 1.43 6.16
CA PRO A 202 -21.91 1.12 7.04
C PRO A 202 -21.43 -0.33 6.84
N PRO A 203 -20.12 -0.61 6.95
CA PRO A 203 -19.61 -1.96 6.90
C PRO A 203 -20.12 -2.79 8.09
N ALA A 204 -20.18 -4.11 7.95
CA ALA A 204 -20.54 -5.00 9.06
C ALA A 204 -19.48 -4.97 10.19
N HIS A 205 -18.22 -4.79 9.83
CA HIS A 205 -17.09 -4.78 10.75
C HIS A 205 -16.01 -3.79 10.27
N VAL A 206 -15.36 -3.14 11.23
CA VAL A 206 -14.09 -2.45 10.96
C VAL A 206 -13.01 -3.50 10.76
N LYS A 207 -12.22 -3.33 9.72
CA LYS A 207 -11.13 -4.24 9.35
C LYS A 207 -9.84 -3.48 9.15
N VAL A 208 -8.74 -4.22 9.00
CA VAL A 208 -7.49 -3.65 8.50
C VAL A 208 -7.67 -3.37 7.01
N VAL A 209 -7.40 -2.14 6.63
CA VAL A 209 -7.27 -1.69 5.25
C VAL A 209 -5.79 -1.56 4.95
N HIS A 210 -5.30 -2.22 3.92
CA HIS A 210 -3.90 -2.12 3.49
C HIS A 210 -3.60 -0.68 2.99
N GLY A 211 -4.56 -0.10 2.32
CA GLY A 211 -4.51 1.28 1.83
C GLY A 211 -3.84 1.46 0.46
N ASP A 212 -2.96 0.56 0.04
CA ASP A 212 -2.35 0.57 -1.31
C ASP A 212 -2.25 -0.84 -1.92
N TYR A 213 -3.31 -1.65 -1.79
CA TYR A 213 -3.33 -3.03 -2.30
C TYR A 213 -3.56 -3.04 -3.82
N ARG A 214 -2.50 -3.19 -4.61
CA ARG A 214 -2.53 -3.08 -6.08
C ARG A 214 -1.40 -3.84 -6.77
N THR A 215 -1.48 -3.96 -8.08
CA THR A 215 -0.36 -4.36 -8.94
C THR A 215 0.88 -3.50 -8.64
N GLY A 216 2.00 -4.15 -8.38
CA GLY A 216 3.27 -3.52 -8.03
C GLY A 216 3.63 -3.59 -6.55
N ASN A 217 2.65 -3.82 -5.65
CA ASN A 217 2.87 -3.88 -4.21
C ASN A 217 2.90 -5.32 -3.67
N PHE A 218 3.26 -6.27 -4.50
CA PHE A 218 3.53 -7.64 -4.09
C PHE A 218 4.64 -8.26 -4.95
N LEU A 219 5.27 -9.29 -4.42
CA LEU A 219 6.30 -10.06 -5.10
C LEU A 219 5.79 -11.47 -5.41
N TYR A 220 6.12 -12.00 -6.58
CA TYR A 220 5.81 -13.36 -6.98
C TYR A 220 7.04 -14.03 -7.60
N ASN A 221 7.14 -15.36 -7.48
CA ASN A 221 8.22 -16.16 -8.04
C ASN A 221 7.98 -16.50 -9.51
N GLU A 222 8.91 -17.20 -10.13
CA GLU A 222 8.84 -17.64 -11.54
C GLU A 222 7.66 -18.59 -11.82
N ASP A 223 7.16 -19.27 -10.80
CA ASP A 223 5.98 -20.15 -10.89
C ASP A 223 4.67 -19.38 -10.73
N GLY A 224 4.70 -18.10 -10.44
CA GLY A 224 3.53 -17.26 -10.20
C GLY A 224 2.94 -17.38 -8.80
N ASP A 225 3.70 -17.87 -7.81
CA ASP A 225 3.26 -17.87 -6.41
C ASP A 225 3.62 -16.55 -5.74
N ILE A 226 2.65 -15.88 -5.13
CA ILE A 226 2.87 -14.65 -4.38
C ILE A 226 3.65 -14.98 -3.11
N GLN A 227 4.81 -14.35 -2.97
CA GLN A 227 5.76 -14.58 -1.88
C GLN A 227 5.76 -13.45 -0.84
N ALA A 228 5.32 -12.25 -1.21
CA ALA A 228 5.22 -11.14 -0.29
C ALA A 228 4.19 -10.11 -0.73
N ILE A 229 3.38 -9.61 0.21
CA ILE A 229 2.57 -8.40 0.09
C ILE A 229 3.35 -7.30 0.80
N LEU A 230 3.55 -6.18 0.11
CA LEU A 230 4.45 -5.10 0.49
C LEU A 230 3.69 -3.78 0.61
N ASP A 231 4.36 -2.78 1.21
CA ASP A 231 3.96 -1.38 1.20
C ASP A 231 2.71 -1.06 2.02
N TRP A 232 2.76 -1.45 3.29
CA TRP A 232 1.70 -1.24 4.28
C TRP A 232 1.72 0.17 4.90
N GLU A 233 2.40 1.13 4.30
CA GLU A 233 2.58 2.46 4.86
C GLU A 233 1.28 3.29 4.95
N MET A 234 0.26 2.95 4.14
CA MET A 234 -1.07 3.56 4.17
C MET A 234 -2.08 2.74 4.98
N CYS A 235 -1.60 1.74 5.73
CA CYS A 235 -2.45 0.83 6.48
C CYS A 235 -3.19 1.54 7.61
N HIS A 236 -4.48 1.25 7.74
CA HIS A 236 -5.34 1.83 8.77
C HIS A 236 -6.55 0.94 9.07
N LEU A 237 -7.38 1.37 10.03
CA LEU A 237 -8.64 0.72 10.33
C LEU A 237 -9.79 1.38 9.57
N GLY A 238 -10.59 0.58 8.85
CA GLY A 238 -11.67 1.12 8.02
C GLY A 238 -12.64 0.08 7.48
N ASP A 239 -13.31 0.48 6.41
CA ASP A 239 -14.16 -0.40 5.62
C ASP A 239 -13.30 -1.21 4.64
N PRO A 240 -13.35 -2.55 4.66
CA PRO A 240 -12.53 -3.38 3.77
C PRO A 240 -12.85 -3.19 2.28
N LEU A 241 -13.99 -2.58 1.92
CA LEU A 241 -14.31 -2.26 0.53
C LEU A 241 -13.42 -1.14 -0.05
N GLU A 242 -12.73 -0.36 0.80
CA GLU A 242 -11.73 0.60 0.33
C GLU A 242 -10.60 -0.09 -0.46
N ASP A 243 -10.05 -1.17 0.08
CA ASP A 243 -9.02 -1.94 -0.61
C ASP A 243 -9.55 -2.65 -1.86
N VAL A 244 -10.76 -3.18 -1.81
CA VAL A 244 -11.39 -3.79 -2.99
C VAL A 244 -11.52 -2.77 -4.10
N ALA A 245 -12.03 -1.58 -3.80
CA ALA A 245 -12.21 -0.51 -4.77
C ALA A 245 -10.87 -0.02 -5.35
N TRP A 246 -9.84 0.08 -4.50
CA TRP A 246 -8.49 0.43 -4.94
C TRP A 246 -7.90 -0.65 -5.86
N ALA A 247 -8.03 -1.92 -5.50
CA ALA A 247 -7.51 -3.05 -6.27
C ALA A 247 -8.18 -3.23 -7.63
N ILE A 248 -9.47 -2.86 -7.77
CA ILE A 248 -10.19 -2.90 -9.06
C ILE A 248 -10.08 -1.60 -9.86
N ASP A 249 -9.40 -0.57 -9.34
CA ASP A 249 -9.27 0.69 -10.06
C ASP A 249 -8.62 0.46 -11.44
N PRO A 250 -9.24 0.93 -12.53
CA PRO A 250 -8.75 0.69 -13.89
C PRO A 250 -7.35 1.23 -14.16
N LEU A 251 -6.84 2.16 -13.35
CA LEU A 251 -5.47 2.67 -13.46
C LEU A 251 -4.46 1.52 -13.35
N TRP A 252 -4.71 0.53 -12.48
CA TRP A 252 -3.80 -0.59 -12.21
C TRP A 252 -3.81 -1.67 -13.29
N GLY A 253 -4.80 -1.66 -14.16
CA GLY A 253 -4.89 -2.52 -15.34
C GLY A 253 -4.31 -1.89 -16.61
N PHE A 254 -3.93 -0.61 -16.55
CA PHE A 254 -3.47 0.19 -17.68
C PHE A 254 -4.49 0.17 -18.83
N ASN A 255 -4.41 -0.68 -19.82
CA ASN A 255 -5.38 -0.81 -20.91
C ASN A 255 -6.11 -2.16 -20.91
N ASP A 256 -5.95 -2.97 -19.87
CA ASP A 256 -6.63 -4.25 -19.70
C ASP A 256 -7.93 -4.03 -18.90
N PRO A 257 -9.07 -4.54 -19.33
CA PRO A 257 -10.32 -4.42 -18.59
C PRO A 257 -10.35 -5.26 -17.29
N ARG A 258 -9.43 -6.21 -17.15
CA ARG A 258 -9.30 -7.04 -15.95
C ARG A 258 -8.60 -6.27 -14.84
N PRO A 259 -9.13 -6.26 -13.61
CA PRO A 259 -8.46 -5.66 -12.46
C PRO A 259 -6.98 -6.07 -12.34
N GLY A 260 -6.09 -5.07 -12.35
CA GLY A 260 -4.66 -5.29 -12.26
C GLY A 260 -4.05 -6.10 -13.41
N SER A 261 -4.72 -6.26 -14.54
CA SER A 261 -4.35 -7.11 -15.68
C SER A 261 -4.29 -8.61 -15.32
N MET A 262 -5.10 -9.06 -14.35
CA MET A 262 -5.04 -10.42 -13.82
C MET A 262 -6.25 -11.30 -14.24
N ILE A 263 -7.36 -11.20 -13.52
CA ILE A 263 -8.58 -12.01 -13.72
C ILE A 263 -9.81 -11.13 -13.88
N ASP A 264 -10.90 -11.71 -14.37
CA ASP A 264 -12.17 -10.99 -14.52
C ASP A 264 -12.67 -10.43 -13.20
N ARG A 265 -13.31 -9.25 -13.25
CA ARG A 265 -13.84 -8.55 -12.08
C ARG A 265 -14.79 -9.41 -11.24
N ASP A 266 -15.74 -10.11 -11.88
CA ASP A 266 -16.72 -10.93 -11.15
C ASP A 266 -16.04 -12.08 -10.42
N ARG A 267 -15.04 -12.72 -11.04
CA ARG A 267 -14.23 -13.76 -10.40
C ARG A 267 -13.41 -13.20 -9.24
N ALA A 268 -12.81 -12.02 -9.41
CA ALA A 268 -12.05 -11.29 -8.41
C ALA A 268 -12.87 -11.02 -7.15
N LEU A 269 -14.05 -10.42 -7.33
CA LEU A 269 -14.98 -10.09 -6.24
C LEU A 269 -15.53 -11.34 -5.54
N ALA A 270 -15.82 -12.41 -6.29
CA ALA A 270 -16.25 -13.70 -5.73
C ALA A 270 -15.17 -14.31 -4.83
N LEU A 271 -13.90 -14.32 -5.27
CA LEU A 271 -12.77 -14.82 -4.47
C LEU A 271 -12.57 -14.02 -3.20
N TRP A 272 -12.67 -12.69 -3.29
CA TRP A 272 -12.59 -11.84 -2.10
C TRP A 272 -13.69 -12.16 -1.09
N SER A 273 -14.96 -12.23 -1.53
CA SER A 273 -16.11 -12.56 -0.65
C SER A 273 -15.95 -13.95 -0.03
N GLU A 274 -15.54 -14.95 -0.81
CA GLU A 274 -15.33 -16.32 -0.33
C GLU A 274 -14.27 -16.37 0.78
N HIS A 275 -13.14 -15.65 0.60
CA HIS A 275 -12.02 -15.72 1.54
C HIS A 275 -12.16 -14.80 2.74
N SER A 276 -12.79 -13.65 2.56
CA SER A 276 -13.10 -12.73 3.67
C SER A 276 -14.26 -13.22 4.53
N GLY A 277 -15.21 -13.96 3.93
CA GLY A 277 -16.49 -14.30 4.56
C GLY A 277 -17.43 -13.10 4.68
N LEU A 278 -17.15 -12.00 3.96
CA LEU A 278 -17.96 -10.79 3.97
C LEU A 278 -18.84 -10.70 2.72
N GLU A 279 -20.05 -10.20 2.90
CA GLU A 279 -20.92 -9.88 1.78
C GLU A 279 -20.47 -8.58 1.10
N LEU A 280 -20.56 -8.56 -0.21
CA LEU A 280 -20.22 -7.40 -1.03
C LEU A 280 -21.49 -6.63 -1.38
N ASP A 281 -21.68 -5.46 -0.75
CA ASP A 281 -22.75 -4.55 -1.12
C ASP A 281 -22.34 -3.76 -2.38
N PRO A 282 -23.06 -3.91 -3.52
CA PRO A 282 -22.68 -3.22 -4.76
C PRO A 282 -22.85 -1.70 -4.67
N THR A 283 -23.75 -1.21 -3.83
CA THR A 283 -23.95 0.24 -3.61
C THR A 283 -22.78 0.82 -2.83
N ALA A 284 -22.37 0.14 -1.75
CA ALA A 284 -21.19 0.53 -0.98
C ALA A 284 -19.94 0.45 -1.86
N LEU A 285 -19.75 -0.64 -2.62
CA LEU A 285 -18.59 -0.78 -3.50
C LEU A 285 -18.54 0.35 -4.53
N ARG A 286 -19.68 0.72 -5.13
CA ARG A 286 -19.71 1.82 -6.10
C ARG A 286 -19.29 3.15 -5.48
N TRP A 287 -19.68 3.41 -4.24
CA TRP A 287 -19.22 4.59 -3.51
C TRP A 287 -17.70 4.58 -3.32
N TRP A 288 -17.16 3.43 -2.89
CA TRP A 288 -15.72 3.26 -2.68
C TRP A 288 -14.91 3.34 -3.99
N GLU A 289 -15.48 2.93 -5.13
CA GLU A 289 -14.85 3.16 -6.45
C GLU A 289 -14.68 4.65 -6.76
N VAL A 290 -15.72 5.46 -6.52
CA VAL A 290 -15.61 6.92 -6.69
C VAL A 290 -14.61 7.51 -5.71
N PHE A 291 -14.62 7.03 -4.46
CA PHE A 291 -13.64 7.43 -3.45
C PHE A 291 -12.21 7.04 -3.86
N SER A 292 -12.00 5.87 -4.44
CA SER A 292 -10.69 5.41 -4.93
C SER A 292 -10.08 6.42 -5.92
N ALA A 293 -10.84 6.92 -6.86
CA ALA A 293 -10.36 7.95 -7.79
C ALA A 293 -10.08 9.30 -7.09
N VAL A 294 -10.85 9.67 -6.05
CA VAL A 294 -10.57 10.86 -5.22
C VAL A 294 -9.26 10.69 -4.44
N LYS A 295 -9.06 9.53 -3.81
CA LYS A 295 -7.81 9.16 -3.12
C LYS A 295 -6.63 9.22 -4.09
N GLY A 296 -6.76 8.61 -5.27
CA GLY A 296 -5.73 8.68 -6.31
C GLY A 296 -5.38 10.13 -6.66
N LEU A 297 -6.39 10.97 -6.92
CA LEU A 297 -6.14 12.39 -7.21
C LEU A 297 -5.43 13.12 -6.07
N ALA A 298 -5.75 12.82 -4.81
CA ALA A 298 -5.01 13.38 -3.67
C ALA A 298 -3.53 13.03 -3.77
N ILE A 299 -3.19 11.76 -3.96
CA ILE A 299 -1.81 11.27 -4.09
C ILE A 299 -1.09 11.97 -5.27
N TRP A 300 -1.75 12.12 -6.42
CA TRP A 300 -1.13 12.72 -7.60
C TRP A 300 -0.96 14.24 -7.47
N ILE A 301 -1.84 14.91 -6.74
CA ILE A 301 -1.74 16.33 -6.39
C ILE A 301 -0.55 16.54 -5.43
N SER A 302 -0.39 15.70 -4.41
CA SER A 302 0.77 15.73 -3.53
C SER A 302 2.07 15.48 -4.29
N ALA A 303 2.08 14.50 -5.24
CA ALA A 303 3.22 14.25 -6.12
C ALA A 303 3.61 15.47 -6.95
N ALA A 304 2.62 16.22 -7.47
CA ALA A 304 2.85 17.45 -8.22
C ALA A 304 3.50 18.53 -7.34
N LYS A 305 2.99 18.72 -6.13
CA LYS A 305 3.53 19.68 -5.16
C LYS A 305 4.98 19.38 -4.79
N GLU A 306 5.29 18.13 -4.45
CA GLU A 306 6.64 17.70 -4.09
C GLU A 306 7.64 17.90 -5.24
N TYR A 307 7.23 17.57 -6.46
CA TYR A 307 8.06 17.76 -7.65
C TYR A 307 8.29 19.23 -7.95
N ASP A 308 7.25 20.07 -7.91
CA ASP A 308 7.31 21.51 -8.15
C ASP A 308 8.17 22.23 -7.11
N ALA A 309 8.05 21.82 -5.84
CA ALA A 309 8.87 22.34 -4.74
C ALA A 309 10.35 21.92 -4.84
N GLY A 310 10.70 20.93 -5.66
CA GLY A 310 12.05 20.38 -5.77
C GLY A 310 12.51 19.58 -4.54
N THR A 311 11.61 19.21 -3.67
CA THR A 311 11.87 18.39 -2.47
C THR A 311 12.10 16.93 -2.85
N ASN A 312 11.38 16.46 -3.88
CA ASN A 312 11.60 15.17 -4.50
C ASN A 312 11.49 15.31 -6.03
N VAL A 313 12.59 15.11 -6.73
CA VAL A 313 12.70 15.28 -8.20
C VAL A 313 12.70 13.95 -8.97
N ASP A 314 12.19 12.88 -8.37
CA ASP A 314 12.04 11.59 -9.07
C ASP A 314 11.07 11.77 -10.26
N PRO A 315 11.46 11.38 -11.48
CA PRO A 315 10.62 11.50 -12.67
C PRO A 315 9.26 10.80 -12.55
N ILE A 316 9.13 9.80 -11.66
CA ILE A 316 7.86 9.11 -11.41
C ILE A 316 6.81 10.07 -10.83
N LEU A 317 7.21 11.06 -10.03
CA LEU A 317 6.30 12.06 -9.48
C LEU A 317 5.75 12.97 -10.59
N ALA A 318 6.61 13.41 -11.53
CA ALA A 318 6.17 14.19 -12.67
C ALA A 318 5.21 13.38 -13.57
N PHE A 319 5.51 12.09 -13.81
CA PHE A 319 4.63 11.20 -14.57
C PHE A 319 3.28 11.01 -13.87
N SER A 320 3.28 10.71 -12.59
CA SER A 320 2.06 10.49 -11.79
C SER A 320 1.20 11.74 -11.72
N SER A 321 1.82 12.90 -11.48
CA SER A 321 1.12 14.17 -11.41
C SER A 321 0.45 14.57 -12.72
N TRP A 322 0.94 14.10 -13.84
CA TRP A 322 0.35 14.37 -15.17
C TRP A 322 -0.58 13.23 -15.62
N TYR A 323 -0.03 12.02 -15.85
CA TYR A 323 -0.76 10.90 -16.44
C TYR A 323 -1.88 10.37 -15.53
N CYS A 324 -1.56 10.08 -14.28
CA CYS A 324 -2.54 9.51 -13.36
C CYS A 324 -3.60 10.54 -12.95
N THR A 325 -3.24 11.83 -12.88
CA THR A 325 -4.21 12.92 -12.65
C THR A 325 -5.21 13.02 -13.81
N ASP A 326 -4.75 13.02 -15.07
CA ASP A 326 -5.64 13.04 -16.23
C ASP A 326 -6.55 11.80 -16.28
N PHE A 327 -5.99 10.62 -15.99
CA PHE A 327 -6.73 9.38 -15.94
C PHE A 327 -7.90 9.43 -14.94
N HIS A 328 -7.65 9.72 -13.68
CA HIS A 328 -8.70 9.78 -12.65
C HIS A 328 -9.68 10.93 -12.84
N ASN A 329 -9.25 12.07 -13.36
CA ASN A 329 -10.17 13.14 -13.74
C ASN A 329 -11.17 12.69 -14.81
N ARG A 330 -10.71 12.01 -15.86
CA ARG A 330 -11.60 11.46 -16.91
C ARG A 330 -12.53 10.40 -16.37
N GLN A 331 -12.03 9.51 -15.52
CA GLN A 331 -12.80 8.47 -14.85
C GLN A 331 -13.92 9.07 -14.01
N LEU A 332 -13.62 10.07 -13.17
CA LEU A 332 -14.61 10.76 -12.36
C LEU A 332 -15.66 11.47 -13.20
N VAL A 333 -15.27 12.14 -14.28
CA VAL A 333 -16.25 12.81 -15.19
C VAL A 333 -17.23 11.79 -15.76
N GLY A 334 -16.76 10.64 -16.26
CA GLY A 334 -17.62 9.58 -16.78
C GLY A 334 -18.55 9.03 -15.69
N TRP A 335 -18.02 8.68 -14.55
CA TRP A 335 -18.81 8.12 -13.44
C TRP A 335 -19.83 9.11 -12.87
N MET A 336 -19.48 10.39 -12.72
CA MET A 336 -20.42 11.40 -12.24
C MET A 336 -21.56 11.63 -13.21
N GLN A 337 -21.32 11.61 -14.53
CA GLN A 337 -22.36 11.69 -15.54
C GLN A 337 -23.36 10.53 -15.43
N ASP A 338 -22.85 9.29 -15.26
CA ASP A 338 -23.70 8.10 -15.13
C ASP A 338 -24.54 8.12 -13.84
N LEU A 339 -23.94 8.55 -12.72
CA LEU A 339 -24.61 8.62 -11.42
C LEU A 339 -25.69 9.70 -11.39
N ILE A 340 -25.41 10.89 -11.90
CA ILE A 340 -26.39 11.97 -12.01
C ILE A 340 -27.56 11.54 -12.92
N ALA A 341 -27.27 10.93 -14.07
CA ALA A 341 -28.30 10.43 -14.96
C ALA A 341 -29.16 9.30 -14.36
N ALA A 342 -28.61 8.52 -13.41
CA ALA A 342 -29.36 7.52 -12.66
C ALA A 342 -30.27 8.15 -11.60
N GLU A 343 -29.83 9.18 -10.89
CA GLU A 343 -30.63 9.95 -9.92
C GLU A 343 -31.81 10.65 -10.60
N GLU A 344 -31.63 11.20 -11.81
CA GLU A 344 -32.71 11.86 -12.57
C GLU A 344 -33.78 10.89 -13.07
N ARG A 345 -33.50 9.59 -13.14
CA ARG A 345 -34.45 8.55 -13.59
C ARG A 345 -35.19 7.87 -12.44
N SER A 346 -34.75 8.05 -11.18
CA SER A 346 -35.37 7.48 -9.97
C SER A 346 -36.39 8.42 -9.35
#